data_c96e603e58f75399467ebd258f8ca178
#
_entry.id   c96e603e58f75399467ebd258f8ca178
#
_cell.length_a   1.000
_cell.length_b   1.000
_cell.length_c   1.000
_cell.angle_alpha   90.00
_cell.angle_beta   90.00
_cell.angle_gamma   90.00
#
_symmetry.space_group_name_H-M   'P 1'
#
loop_
_entity.id
_entity.type
_entity.pdbx_description
1 polymer ?
#
loop_
_entity_poly.entity_id
_entity_poly.type
_entity_poly.pdbx_seq_one_letter_code
_entity_poly.pdbx_strand_id
1 'polypeptide(L)'
;MITLNVVKLGEKAKSEITRRAALTSSQQMPYNLFPKLKYIHRDLNFAMDAMQKGAAPYYISFQIAIFGNTTEELNNLAGQFKSYFKTLTFAMEEDKYILFPALLTMLPFGFDMEIQKFLSEKRGRIVFSENAISMMPVSAEWLGTNPQVPMISPKGQLFGIDLFANKAGGFNAFVIGMTGSGKSVWMQWIALNYYLSGNKIWIIDIGGSYENVCEVFNGQYLDFNENSKVILNPFTSMINREMLDEYIEFISSLYLMMGLPKERQLSEQLEKLMKTYLLEAIYTSYDEYGPNSDVDTIVEKLKIVAQAYDNDDRLIDFIKHLSIYQSNNMYGKFFNGKSNINFGNDFVVLECGSLENSPDLLNPILMVLTYQISKEIYLEEKNKINHNKKNIVIMDEAHKFLGKSAHVEIFVEQAYRRFRKHGASMLLGTQGFEDLYGGDSVSKVGRVIIENSFWNFFLMQRSTSREKIKKSGFFNLSPYAYALMDNTAPADGEYGEIFIMTDKVQTKGRVVLDKFLQTLLFTDADLRSKMNVLVSQGMSHLDSVKHILDTND
;
A
#
# COMPACT_ATOMS: atom_id res chain seq x y z
N MET A 1 29.62 -21.23 -9.76
CA MET A 1 30.23 -19.88 -9.67
C MET A 1 30.11 -19.19 -11.01
N ILE A 2 29.64 -17.94 -11.05
CA ILE A 2 29.50 -17.18 -12.30
C ILE A 2 30.39 -15.95 -12.20
N THR A 3 31.18 -15.68 -13.24
CA THR A 3 32.09 -14.54 -13.25
C THR A 3 32.01 -13.82 -14.59
N LEU A 4 31.95 -12.50 -14.54
CA LEU A 4 32.11 -11.62 -15.68
C LEU A 4 33.32 -10.73 -15.46
N ASN A 5 34.35 -10.94 -16.27
CA ASN A 5 35.54 -10.10 -16.29
C ASN A 5 35.38 -9.01 -17.34
N VAL A 6 35.60 -7.77 -16.96
CA VAL A 6 35.43 -6.58 -17.80
C VAL A 6 36.71 -5.75 -17.75
N VAL A 7 37.37 -5.59 -18.88
CA VAL A 7 38.62 -4.83 -18.97
C VAL A 7 38.49 -3.74 -20.04
N LYS A 8 38.73 -2.49 -19.65
CA LYS A 8 38.75 -1.37 -20.59
C LYS A 8 39.97 -1.50 -21.51
N LEU A 9 39.73 -1.43 -22.81
CA LEU A 9 40.78 -1.48 -23.79
C LEU A 9 41.37 -0.09 -24.08
N GLY A 10 42.69 -0.04 -24.23
CA GLY A 10 43.40 1.21 -24.51
C GLY A 10 43.34 1.66 -25.98
N GLU A 11 43.99 2.78 -26.28
CA GLU A 11 44.01 3.41 -27.62
C GLU A 11 44.49 2.50 -28.74
N LYS A 12 45.39 1.55 -28.43
CA LYS A 12 45.90 0.55 -29.42
C LYS A 12 44.75 -0.33 -29.97
N ALA A 13 43.79 -0.72 -29.11
CA ALA A 13 42.66 -1.51 -29.56
C ALA A 13 41.67 -0.66 -30.38
N LYS A 14 41.46 0.62 -30.01
CA LYS A 14 40.67 1.54 -30.81
C LYS A 14 41.24 1.74 -32.21
N SER A 15 42.54 1.97 -32.30
CA SER A 15 43.25 2.12 -33.59
C SER A 15 43.11 0.88 -34.46
N GLU A 16 43.20 -0.33 -33.90
CA GLU A 16 43.03 -1.57 -34.63
C GLU A 16 41.58 -1.76 -35.14
N ILE A 17 40.55 -1.41 -34.35
CA ILE A 17 39.16 -1.44 -34.79
C ILE A 17 38.97 -0.46 -35.95
N THR A 18 39.49 0.77 -35.82
CA THR A 18 39.41 1.80 -36.87
C THR A 18 40.08 1.36 -38.14
N ARG A 19 41.30 0.77 -38.05
CA ARG A 19 42.03 0.23 -39.20
C ARG A 19 41.25 -0.87 -39.89
N ARG A 20 40.66 -1.82 -39.16
CA ARG A 20 39.84 -2.91 -39.73
C ARG A 20 38.59 -2.36 -40.40
N ALA A 21 37.91 -1.38 -39.81
CA ALA A 21 36.74 -0.73 -40.39
C ALA A 21 37.12 -0.05 -41.72
N ALA A 22 38.21 0.71 -41.75
CA ALA A 22 38.69 1.38 -42.96
C ALA A 22 39.03 0.41 -44.09
N LEU A 23 39.77 -0.68 -43.77
CA LEU A 23 40.09 -1.74 -44.72
C LEU A 23 38.84 -2.42 -45.29
N THR A 24 37.85 -2.72 -44.45
CA THR A 24 36.60 -3.35 -44.87
C THR A 24 35.76 -2.43 -45.74
N SER A 25 35.77 -1.12 -45.47
CA SER A 25 35.02 -0.11 -46.22
C SER A 25 35.68 0.21 -47.60
N SER A 26 37.02 0.10 -47.70
CA SER A 26 37.77 0.39 -48.93
C SER A 26 37.75 -0.77 -49.96
N GLN A 27 37.38 -1.97 -49.54
CA GLN A 27 37.34 -3.14 -50.41
C GLN A 27 35.93 -3.38 -50.96
N GLN A 28 35.78 -3.60 -52.27
CA GLN A 28 34.55 -4.09 -52.88
C GLN A 28 34.35 -5.56 -52.46
N MET A 29 33.58 -5.78 -51.40
CA MET A 29 33.35 -7.10 -50.81
C MET A 29 32.26 -7.87 -51.57
N PRO A 30 32.50 -9.16 -51.93
CA PRO A 30 31.50 -9.98 -52.62
C PRO A 30 30.44 -10.50 -51.62
N TYR A 31 29.60 -9.62 -51.12
CA TYR A 31 28.58 -9.94 -50.09
C TYR A 31 27.61 -11.03 -50.53
N ASN A 32 27.36 -11.18 -51.82
CA ASN A 32 26.44 -12.21 -52.33
C ASN A 32 27.04 -13.62 -52.21
N LEU A 33 28.37 -13.74 -52.25
CA LEU A 33 29.07 -15.02 -52.10
C LEU A 33 29.39 -15.35 -50.64
N PHE A 34 29.57 -14.31 -49.82
CA PHE A 34 29.95 -14.45 -48.42
C PHE A 34 29.08 -13.57 -47.52
N PRO A 35 27.84 -13.97 -47.19
CA PRO A 35 26.91 -13.16 -46.37
C PRO A 35 27.49 -12.75 -45.02
N LYS A 36 28.38 -13.55 -44.45
CA LYS A 36 29.05 -13.27 -43.17
C LYS A 36 29.85 -11.96 -43.21
N LEU A 37 30.41 -11.59 -44.34
CA LEU A 37 31.17 -10.34 -44.49
C LEU A 37 30.28 -9.10 -44.39
N LYS A 38 29.04 -9.20 -44.79
CA LYS A 38 28.04 -8.12 -44.63
C LYS A 38 27.78 -7.81 -43.16
N TYR A 39 27.69 -8.85 -42.33
CA TYR A 39 27.50 -8.65 -40.88
C TYR A 39 28.75 -8.05 -40.24
N ILE A 40 29.94 -8.53 -40.58
CA ILE A 40 31.22 -7.98 -40.09
C ILE A 40 31.33 -6.48 -40.46
N HIS A 41 31.01 -6.10 -41.68
CA HIS A 41 31.04 -4.71 -42.12
C HIS A 41 30.05 -3.84 -41.32
N ARG A 42 28.83 -4.33 -41.11
CA ARG A 42 27.82 -3.63 -40.30
C ARG A 42 28.29 -3.45 -38.84
N ASP A 43 28.87 -4.49 -38.25
CA ASP A 43 29.33 -4.43 -36.86
C ASP A 43 30.52 -3.46 -36.70
N LEU A 44 31.43 -3.41 -37.67
CA LEU A 44 32.54 -2.44 -37.67
C LEU A 44 32.06 -0.99 -37.85
N ASN A 45 31.08 -0.75 -38.72
CA ASN A 45 30.49 0.57 -38.88
C ASN A 45 29.77 1.02 -37.60
N PHE A 46 29.03 0.11 -36.95
CA PHE A 46 28.43 0.37 -35.65
C PHE A 46 29.49 0.70 -34.60
N ALA A 47 30.59 -0.02 -34.58
CA ALA A 47 31.72 0.23 -33.67
C ALA A 47 32.35 1.62 -33.89
N MET A 48 32.48 2.05 -35.14
CA MET A 48 33.00 3.38 -35.47
C MET A 48 32.03 4.51 -34.99
N ASP A 49 30.75 4.36 -35.24
CA ASP A 49 29.72 5.30 -34.80
C ASP A 49 29.67 5.40 -33.26
N ALA A 50 29.71 4.26 -32.58
CA ALA A 50 29.76 4.21 -31.12
C ALA A 50 31.00 4.92 -30.55
N MET A 51 32.18 4.70 -31.13
CA MET A 51 33.41 5.38 -30.70
C MET A 51 33.36 6.89 -30.96
N GLN A 52 32.80 7.33 -32.09
CA GLN A 52 32.58 8.77 -32.36
C GLN A 52 31.65 9.44 -31.36
N LYS A 53 30.67 8.71 -30.84
CA LYS A 53 29.76 9.15 -29.77
C LYS A 53 30.38 9.06 -28.36
N GLY A 54 31.66 8.68 -28.26
CA GLY A 54 32.39 8.63 -26.99
C GLY A 54 32.36 7.28 -26.26
N ALA A 55 31.77 6.23 -26.84
CA ALA A 55 31.76 4.91 -26.24
C ALA A 55 33.19 4.29 -26.25
N ALA A 56 33.55 3.69 -25.12
CA ALA A 56 34.85 3.00 -25.00
C ALA A 56 34.68 1.49 -25.29
N PRO A 57 35.70 0.84 -25.96
CA PRO A 57 35.73 -0.59 -26.12
C PRO A 57 36.20 -1.28 -24.84
N TYR A 58 35.51 -2.37 -24.48
CA TYR A 58 35.85 -3.26 -23.38
C TYR A 58 36.03 -4.69 -23.88
N TYR A 59 36.98 -5.40 -23.31
CA TYR A 59 37.04 -6.84 -23.41
C TYR A 59 36.22 -7.45 -22.29
N ILE A 60 35.28 -8.33 -22.62
CA ILE A 60 34.48 -9.07 -21.65
C ILE A 60 34.72 -10.58 -21.80
N SER A 61 34.79 -11.26 -20.65
CA SER A 61 34.86 -12.72 -20.56
C SER A 61 33.84 -13.20 -19.53
N PHE A 62 32.84 -13.93 -20.01
CA PHE A 62 31.79 -14.52 -19.17
C PHE A 62 32.09 -16.01 -18.97
N GLN A 63 32.17 -16.43 -17.72
CA GLN A 63 32.56 -17.78 -17.34
C GLN A 63 31.64 -18.34 -16.28
N ILE A 64 31.33 -19.64 -16.37
CA ILE A 64 30.54 -20.38 -15.39
C ILE A 64 31.35 -21.61 -14.97
N ALA A 65 31.64 -21.73 -13.66
CA ALA A 65 32.17 -22.95 -13.08
C ALA A 65 31.03 -23.74 -12.41
N ILE A 66 30.92 -24.99 -12.82
CA ILE A 66 29.96 -25.96 -12.29
C ILE A 66 30.75 -26.98 -11.47
N PHE A 67 30.25 -27.30 -10.29
CA PHE A 67 30.85 -28.28 -9.40
C PHE A 67 29.85 -29.43 -9.20
N GLY A 68 30.32 -30.65 -9.12
CA GLY A 68 29.50 -31.83 -8.87
C GLY A 68 30.33 -32.95 -8.27
N ASN A 69 29.68 -33.93 -7.67
CA ASN A 69 30.34 -35.04 -7.00
C ASN A 69 30.71 -36.18 -7.98
N THR A 70 30.06 -36.24 -9.13
CA THR A 70 30.32 -37.26 -10.15
C THR A 70 30.43 -36.63 -11.55
N THR A 71 31.14 -37.29 -12.45
CA THR A 71 31.30 -36.86 -13.85
C THR A 71 29.93 -36.87 -14.58
N GLU A 72 29.05 -37.79 -14.24
CA GLU A 72 27.72 -37.88 -14.84
C GLU A 72 26.86 -36.71 -14.45
N GLU A 73 26.85 -36.34 -13.15
CA GLU A 73 26.17 -35.15 -12.64
C GLU A 73 26.66 -33.87 -13.33
N LEU A 74 27.97 -33.71 -13.46
CA LEU A 74 28.59 -32.57 -14.14
C LEU A 74 28.17 -32.46 -15.61
N ASN A 75 28.17 -33.60 -16.35
CA ASN A 75 27.75 -33.61 -17.75
C ASN A 75 26.28 -33.23 -17.91
N ASN A 76 25.40 -33.72 -17.03
CA ASN A 76 23.98 -33.37 -17.02
C ASN A 76 23.76 -31.89 -16.74
N LEU A 77 24.42 -31.35 -15.72
CA LEU A 77 24.37 -29.92 -15.41
C LEU A 77 24.90 -29.06 -16.56
N ALA A 78 26.04 -29.41 -17.13
CA ALA A 78 26.60 -28.70 -18.28
C ALA A 78 25.63 -28.67 -19.47
N GLY A 79 24.95 -29.82 -19.73
CA GLY A 79 23.93 -29.92 -20.77
C GLY A 79 22.75 -29.00 -20.51
N GLN A 80 22.25 -28.94 -19.27
CA GLN A 80 21.16 -28.04 -18.86
C GLN A 80 21.54 -26.57 -19.02
N PHE A 81 22.72 -26.17 -18.54
CA PHE A 81 23.21 -24.80 -18.69
C PHE A 81 23.37 -24.41 -20.16
N LYS A 82 23.96 -25.26 -20.99
CA LYS A 82 24.09 -25.01 -22.44
C LYS A 82 22.72 -24.83 -23.11
N SER A 83 21.75 -25.67 -22.77
CA SER A 83 20.40 -25.60 -23.31
C SER A 83 19.73 -24.30 -22.89
N TYR A 84 19.81 -23.93 -21.62
CA TYR A 84 19.24 -22.69 -21.10
C TYR A 84 19.84 -21.45 -21.78
N PHE A 85 21.19 -21.34 -21.83
CA PHE A 85 21.84 -20.19 -22.47
C PHE A 85 21.58 -20.13 -23.98
N LYS A 86 21.39 -21.29 -24.64
CA LYS A 86 20.98 -21.32 -26.04
C LYS A 86 19.60 -20.69 -26.27
N THR A 87 18.64 -20.85 -25.35
CA THR A 87 17.34 -20.14 -25.43
C THR A 87 17.49 -18.62 -25.34
N LEU A 88 18.55 -18.17 -24.65
CA LEU A 88 18.91 -16.76 -24.54
C LEU A 88 19.84 -16.29 -25.68
N THR A 89 20.00 -17.09 -26.72
CA THR A 89 20.88 -16.81 -27.89
C THR A 89 22.39 -16.75 -27.59
N PHE A 90 22.82 -17.25 -26.42
CA PHE A 90 24.23 -17.38 -26.10
C PHE A 90 24.75 -18.77 -26.45
N ALA A 91 25.89 -18.84 -27.17
CA ALA A 91 26.63 -20.07 -27.39
C ALA A 91 27.65 -20.27 -26.28
N MET A 92 27.46 -21.31 -25.47
CA MET A 92 28.36 -21.67 -24.37
C MET A 92 29.24 -22.85 -24.80
N GLU A 93 30.55 -22.71 -24.62
CA GLU A 93 31.55 -23.74 -24.89
C GLU A 93 32.14 -24.27 -23.58
N GLU A 94 32.42 -25.55 -23.52
CA GLU A 94 33.11 -26.16 -22.37
C GLU A 94 34.62 -26.02 -22.52
N ASP A 95 35.24 -25.54 -21.43
CA ASP A 95 36.69 -25.61 -21.30
C ASP A 95 37.11 -27.06 -20.95
N LYS A 96 38.02 -27.61 -21.75
CA LYS A 96 38.63 -28.92 -21.51
C LYS A 96 40.14 -28.76 -21.38
N TYR A 97 40.76 -29.52 -20.48
CA TYR A 97 42.20 -29.54 -20.23
C TYR A 97 42.82 -28.28 -19.59
N ILE A 98 42.11 -27.20 -19.47
CA ILE A 98 42.57 -25.92 -18.91
C ILE A 98 41.72 -25.47 -17.71
N LEU A 99 41.08 -26.40 -17.01
CA LEU A 99 40.09 -26.09 -15.94
C LEU A 99 40.69 -25.30 -14.79
N PHE A 100 41.91 -25.67 -14.34
CA PHE A 100 42.52 -24.98 -13.20
C PHE A 100 42.96 -23.55 -13.54
N PRO A 101 43.69 -23.26 -14.62
CA PRO A 101 43.95 -21.88 -15.04
C PRO A 101 42.67 -21.08 -15.30
N ALA A 102 41.64 -21.69 -15.88
CA ALA A 102 40.35 -21.03 -16.09
C ALA A 102 39.68 -20.66 -14.76
N LEU A 103 39.70 -21.55 -13.77
CA LEU A 103 39.18 -21.29 -12.44
C LEU A 103 39.92 -20.12 -11.75
N LEU A 104 41.23 -20.05 -11.87
CA LEU A 104 42.02 -18.95 -11.30
C LEU A 104 41.59 -17.59 -11.86
N THR A 105 41.27 -17.52 -13.17
CA THR A 105 40.77 -16.26 -13.76
C THR A 105 39.37 -15.88 -13.32
N MET A 106 38.65 -16.77 -12.65
CA MET A 106 37.32 -16.50 -12.08
C MET A 106 37.38 -15.97 -10.66
N LEU A 107 38.48 -16.11 -9.96
CA LEU A 107 38.65 -15.61 -8.61
C LEU A 107 38.77 -14.07 -8.58
N PRO A 108 38.40 -13.41 -7.49
CA PRO A 108 38.63 -11.99 -7.34
C PRO A 108 40.11 -11.64 -7.55
N PHE A 109 40.37 -10.65 -8.41
CA PHE A 109 41.71 -10.22 -8.82
C PHE A 109 42.56 -11.29 -9.58
N GLY A 110 42.02 -12.46 -9.85
CA GLY A 110 42.71 -13.51 -10.59
C GLY A 110 42.71 -13.32 -12.11
N PHE A 111 41.99 -12.32 -12.63
CA PHE A 111 41.89 -12.06 -14.04
C PHE A 111 43.11 -11.28 -14.57
N ASP A 112 43.82 -11.86 -15.56
CA ASP A 112 44.90 -11.22 -16.27
C ASP A 112 44.71 -11.38 -17.80
N MET A 113 44.93 -10.29 -18.56
CA MET A 113 44.76 -10.28 -20.01
C MET A 113 45.79 -11.17 -20.75
N GLU A 114 46.99 -11.32 -20.21
CA GLU A 114 48.01 -12.16 -20.81
C GLU A 114 47.69 -13.65 -20.60
N ILE A 115 47.24 -14.00 -19.40
CA ILE A 115 46.73 -15.35 -19.12
C ILE A 115 45.52 -15.67 -20.02
N GLN A 116 44.61 -14.72 -20.22
CA GLN A 116 43.47 -14.92 -21.13
C GLN A 116 43.88 -15.16 -22.58
N LYS A 117 44.88 -14.44 -23.08
CA LYS A 117 45.45 -14.69 -24.43
C LYS A 117 46.09 -16.05 -24.52
N PHE A 118 46.82 -16.46 -23.49
CA PHE A 118 47.45 -17.78 -23.42
C PHE A 118 46.40 -18.91 -23.41
N LEU A 119 45.31 -18.73 -22.67
CA LEU A 119 44.23 -19.73 -22.58
C LEU A 119 43.46 -19.86 -23.91
N SER A 120 43.05 -18.76 -24.52
CA SER A 120 42.46 -18.69 -25.88
C SER A 120 42.08 -17.25 -26.23
N GLU A 121 42.41 -16.78 -27.41
CA GLU A 121 41.96 -15.49 -27.95
C GLU A 121 40.43 -15.41 -28.14
N LYS A 122 39.75 -16.55 -28.17
CA LYS A 122 38.29 -16.64 -28.41
C LYS A 122 37.43 -16.61 -27.14
N ARG A 123 38.02 -16.61 -25.95
CA ARG A 123 37.31 -16.71 -24.67
C ARG A 123 36.53 -15.46 -24.30
N GLY A 124 36.84 -14.34 -24.90
CA GLY A 124 36.14 -13.09 -24.65
C GLY A 124 35.69 -12.39 -25.91
N ARG A 125 34.95 -11.33 -25.73
CA ARG A 125 34.42 -10.49 -26.81
C ARG A 125 34.75 -9.03 -26.54
N ILE A 126 34.94 -8.28 -27.62
CA ILE A 126 35.03 -6.82 -27.53
C ILE A 126 33.62 -6.28 -27.66
N VAL A 127 33.19 -5.49 -26.67
CA VAL A 127 31.89 -4.81 -26.62
C VAL A 127 32.10 -3.35 -26.27
N PHE A 128 31.07 -2.53 -26.46
CA PHE A 128 31.10 -1.12 -26.06
C PHE A 128 30.48 -0.92 -24.69
N SER A 129 30.69 0.27 -24.09
CA SER A 129 30.29 0.63 -22.72
C SER A 129 28.88 0.19 -22.38
N GLU A 130 27.91 0.50 -23.24
CA GLU A 130 26.49 0.18 -23.00
C GLU A 130 26.24 -1.33 -22.88
N ASN A 131 26.85 -2.12 -23.78
CA ASN A 131 26.71 -3.57 -23.75
C ASN A 131 27.48 -4.19 -22.58
N ALA A 132 28.63 -3.62 -22.21
CA ALA A 132 29.39 -4.08 -21.04
C ALA A 132 28.60 -3.86 -19.76
N ILE A 133 28.02 -2.67 -19.59
CA ILE A 133 27.17 -2.34 -18.44
C ILE A 133 25.95 -3.23 -18.35
N SER A 134 25.30 -3.52 -19.48
CA SER A 134 24.11 -4.39 -19.53
C SER A 134 24.40 -5.83 -19.09
N MET A 135 25.64 -6.31 -19.24
CA MET A 135 26.08 -7.63 -18.81
C MET A 135 26.60 -7.68 -17.36
N MET A 136 26.93 -6.53 -16.77
CA MET A 136 27.40 -6.49 -15.40
C MET A 136 26.26 -6.80 -14.42
N PRO A 137 26.51 -7.60 -13.37
CA PRO A 137 25.52 -7.86 -12.31
C PRO A 137 25.45 -6.68 -11.34
N VAL A 138 25.42 -5.45 -11.87
CA VAL A 138 25.34 -4.19 -11.11
C VAL A 138 23.91 -3.72 -10.90
N SER A 139 22.90 -4.53 -11.15
CA SER A 139 21.55 -4.21 -10.76
C SER A 139 21.42 -4.33 -9.22
N ALA A 140 21.80 -3.27 -8.52
CA ALA A 140 21.42 -3.15 -7.12
C ALA A 140 19.91 -2.99 -7.05
N GLU A 141 19.28 -3.75 -6.19
CA GLU A 141 17.88 -3.51 -5.87
C GLU A 141 17.77 -2.23 -5.03
N TRP A 142 16.58 -1.69 -4.97
CA TRP A 142 16.33 -0.51 -4.15
C TRP A 142 16.61 -0.82 -2.68
N LEU A 143 17.40 0.04 -2.02
CA LEU A 143 17.79 -0.11 -0.62
C LEU A 143 16.68 0.26 0.38
N GLY A 144 15.52 0.71 -0.13
CA GLY A 144 14.44 1.19 0.72
C GLY A 144 14.63 2.64 1.17
N THR A 145 13.87 2.98 2.20
CA THR A 145 13.99 4.23 2.96
C THR A 145 14.49 3.90 4.37
N ASN A 146 13.99 4.58 5.41
CA ASN A 146 14.22 4.13 6.78
C ASN A 146 13.57 2.76 7.00
N PRO A 147 14.16 1.85 7.78
CA PRO A 147 13.67 0.48 7.94
C PRO A 147 12.49 0.40 8.93
N GLN A 148 11.44 1.21 8.73
CA GLN A 148 10.26 1.22 9.60
C GLN A 148 9.39 -0.01 9.38
N VAL A 149 9.10 -0.37 8.13
CA VAL A 149 8.37 -1.58 7.74
C VAL A 149 9.32 -2.47 6.96
N PRO A 150 9.82 -3.57 7.57
CA PRO A 150 10.81 -4.44 6.94
C PRO A 150 10.19 -5.30 5.85
N MET A 151 10.95 -5.48 4.78
CA MET A 151 10.62 -6.29 3.62
C MET A 151 11.87 -7.00 3.07
N ILE A 152 11.65 -8.01 2.24
CA ILE A 152 12.70 -8.72 1.51
C ILE A 152 12.46 -8.53 0.02
N SER A 153 13.48 -8.18 -0.74
CA SER A 153 13.39 -8.11 -2.19
C SER A 153 13.30 -9.50 -2.83
N PRO A 154 12.86 -9.62 -4.08
CA PRO A 154 12.87 -10.90 -4.80
C PRO A 154 14.24 -11.59 -4.87
N LYS A 155 15.33 -10.84 -4.74
CA LYS A 155 16.71 -11.36 -4.73
C LYS A 155 17.25 -11.64 -3.33
N GLY A 156 16.43 -11.49 -2.29
CA GLY A 156 16.78 -11.79 -0.90
C GLY A 156 17.43 -10.63 -0.13
N GLN A 157 17.46 -9.40 -0.68
CA GLN A 157 17.98 -8.24 0.03
C GLN A 157 16.95 -7.72 1.02
N LEU A 158 17.35 -7.50 2.28
CA LEU A 158 16.54 -6.79 3.26
C LEU A 158 16.49 -5.30 2.92
N PHE A 159 15.31 -4.73 2.97
CA PHE A 159 15.09 -3.30 2.89
C PHE A 159 13.87 -2.91 3.74
N GLY A 160 13.66 -1.64 3.95
CA GLY A 160 12.50 -1.15 4.69
C GLY A 160 11.86 0.04 4.02
N ILE A 161 10.59 0.24 4.34
CA ILE A 161 9.83 1.41 3.92
C ILE A 161 9.39 2.21 5.15
N ASP A 162 9.49 3.53 5.02
CA ASP A 162 8.90 4.48 5.98
C ASP A 162 7.99 5.42 5.19
N LEU A 163 6.70 5.38 5.48
CA LEU A 163 5.70 6.23 4.82
C LEU A 163 6.04 7.72 4.96
N PHE A 164 6.72 8.09 6.05
CA PHE A 164 7.06 9.47 6.38
C PHE A 164 8.46 9.90 5.88
N ALA A 165 9.24 9.02 5.26
CA ALA A 165 10.58 9.33 4.77
C ALA A 165 10.62 10.23 3.53
N ASN A 166 9.47 10.66 3.01
CA ASN A 166 9.39 11.51 1.83
C ASN A 166 9.54 12.99 2.18
N LYS A 167 10.66 13.60 1.79
CA LYS A 167 10.94 15.03 2.03
C LYS A 167 10.09 15.98 1.18
N ALA A 168 9.69 15.58 -0.02
CA ALA A 168 9.02 16.44 -1.01
C ALA A 168 7.53 16.11 -1.20
N GLY A 169 7.08 14.91 -0.82
CA GLY A 169 5.77 14.38 -1.13
C GLY A 169 4.80 14.26 0.03
N GLY A 170 3.68 13.63 -0.23
CA GLY A 170 2.71 13.23 0.77
C GLY A 170 3.17 11.98 1.53
N PHE A 171 2.50 11.70 2.64
CA PHE A 171 2.72 10.49 3.43
C PHE A 171 1.64 9.43 3.15
N ASN A 172 0.63 9.81 2.37
CA ASN A 172 -0.50 8.96 2.11
C ASN A 172 -0.15 7.80 1.17
N ALA A 173 -0.91 6.73 1.31
CA ALA A 173 -0.78 5.53 0.51
C ALA A 173 -2.14 5.00 0.07
N PHE A 174 -2.17 4.25 -1.02
CA PHE A 174 -3.27 3.35 -1.29
C PHE A 174 -2.78 1.95 -1.62
N VAL A 175 -3.62 0.97 -1.34
CA VAL A 175 -3.35 -0.46 -1.50
C VAL A 175 -4.45 -1.06 -2.36
N ILE A 176 -4.08 -1.71 -3.46
CA ILE A 176 -5.01 -2.45 -4.29
C ILE A 176 -4.62 -3.92 -4.31
N GLY A 177 -5.58 -4.79 -4.02
CA GLY A 177 -5.37 -6.23 -4.07
C GLY A 177 -6.67 -7.01 -4.00
N MET A 178 -6.85 -7.97 -4.89
CA MET A 178 -8.04 -8.81 -4.87
C MET A 178 -8.14 -9.62 -3.57
N THR A 179 -9.32 -10.14 -3.28
CA THR A 179 -9.54 -11.03 -2.14
C THR A 179 -8.54 -12.19 -2.16
N GLY A 180 -7.93 -12.50 -1.03
CA GLY A 180 -6.89 -13.53 -0.90
C GLY A 180 -5.49 -13.10 -1.37
N SER A 181 -5.29 -11.86 -1.79
CA SER A 181 -3.96 -11.35 -2.19
C SER A 181 -3.03 -11.00 -1.02
N GLY A 182 -3.51 -11.03 0.22
CA GLY A 182 -2.79 -10.61 1.41
C GLY A 182 -2.89 -9.11 1.73
N LYS A 183 -3.88 -8.38 1.15
CA LYS A 183 -4.08 -6.94 1.36
C LYS A 183 -4.20 -6.57 2.85
N SER A 184 -5.11 -7.22 3.59
CA SER A 184 -5.32 -6.93 5.02
C SER A 184 -4.09 -7.32 5.85
N VAL A 185 -3.39 -8.40 5.51
CA VAL A 185 -2.11 -8.78 6.15
C VAL A 185 -1.05 -7.71 5.95
N TRP A 186 -0.92 -7.16 4.74
CA TRP A 186 0.01 -6.07 4.45
C TRP A 186 -0.31 -4.80 5.25
N MET A 187 -1.60 -4.42 5.31
CA MET A 187 -2.03 -3.23 6.05
C MET A 187 -1.85 -3.42 7.56
N GLN A 188 -2.13 -4.62 8.10
CA GLN A 188 -1.84 -4.98 9.48
C GLN A 188 -0.33 -4.97 9.77
N TRP A 189 0.50 -5.45 8.85
CA TRP A 189 1.96 -5.41 8.98
C TRP A 189 2.49 -3.97 9.09
N ILE A 190 1.95 -3.05 8.28
CA ILE A 190 2.24 -1.62 8.41
C ILE A 190 1.79 -1.11 9.79
N ALA A 191 0.52 -1.35 10.17
CA ALA A 191 -0.04 -0.89 11.44
C ALA A 191 0.81 -1.35 12.63
N LEU A 192 1.17 -2.64 12.65
CA LEU A 192 1.96 -3.27 13.71
C LEU A 192 3.35 -2.61 13.86
N ASN A 193 4.08 -2.45 12.75
CA ASN A 193 5.43 -1.89 12.81
C ASN A 193 5.44 -0.42 13.27
N TYR A 194 4.42 0.35 12.88
CA TYR A 194 4.30 1.72 13.35
C TYR A 194 3.84 1.79 14.81
N TYR A 195 2.89 0.96 15.22
CA TYR A 195 2.46 0.89 16.63
C TYR A 195 3.60 0.53 17.55
N LEU A 196 4.37 -0.52 17.24
CA LEU A 196 5.55 -0.95 18.02
C LEU A 196 6.64 0.13 18.09
N SER A 197 6.66 1.06 17.15
CA SER A 197 7.55 2.23 17.16
C SER A 197 6.97 3.44 17.92
N GLY A 198 5.87 3.25 18.68
CA GLY A 198 5.26 4.28 19.53
C GLY A 198 4.35 5.27 18.78
N ASN A 199 3.87 4.91 17.60
CA ASN A 199 2.94 5.73 16.80
C ASN A 199 1.48 5.35 17.06
N LYS A 200 0.54 6.22 16.67
CA LYS A 200 -0.90 6.05 16.86
C LYS A 200 -1.56 5.53 15.58
N ILE A 201 -2.39 4.50 15.74
CA ILE A 201 -3.04 3.79 14.65
C ILE A 201 -4.56 3.86 14.82
N TRP A 202 -5.23 4.31 13.77
CA TRP A 202 -6.67 4.30 13.64
C TRP A 202 -7.05 3.40 12.48
N ILE A 203 -7.96 2.46 12.69
CA ILE A 203 -8.39 1.52 11.66
C ILE A 203 -9.90 1.59 11.53
N ILE A 204 -10.39 1.76 10.31
CA ILE A 204 -11.80 1.65 9.93
C ILE A 204 -11.88 0.41 9.04
N ASP A 205 -12.57 -0.63 9.52
CA ASP A 205 -12.66 -1.93 8.87
C ASP A 205 -14.10 -2.40 8.70
N ILE A 206 -14.31 -3.27 7.71
CA ILE A 206 -15.53 -4.07 7.53
C ILE A 206 -15.10 -5.52 7.31
N GLY A 207 -15.34 -6.36 8.31
CA GLY A 207 -15.05 -7.79 8.21
C GLY A 207 -14.23 -8.36 9.36
N GLY A 208 -13.88 -7.52 10.35
CA GLY A 208 -13.24 -7.94 11.59
C GLY A 208 -11.81 -8.44 11.42
N SER A 209 -11.12 -7.99 10.38
CA SER A 209 -9.75 -8.46 10.08
C SER A 209 -8.73 -8.06 11.14
N TYR A 210 -9.01 -7.05 11.96
CA TYR A 210 -8.06 -6.45 12.91
C TYR A 210 -8.34 -6.78 14.37
N GLU A 211 -9.35 -7.60 14.67
CA GLU A 211 -9.77 -7.94 16.04
C GLU A 211 -8.61 -8.56 16.85
N ASN A 212 -8.00 -9.62 16.33
CA ASN A 212 -6.93 -10.35 17.01
C ASN A 212 -5.73 -9.46 17.35
N VAL A 213 -5.31 -8.64 16.38
CA VAL A 213 -4.18 -7.71 16.57
C VAL A 213 -4.54 -6.66 17.61
N CYS A 214 -5.76 -6.12 17.55
CA CYS A 214 -6.23 -5.12 18.51
C CYS A 214 -6.22 -5.66 19.94
N GLU A 215 -6.75 -6.84 20.15
CA GLU A 215 -6.85 -7.47 21.47
C GLU A 215 -5.47 -7.86 22.03
N VAL A 216 -4.59 -8.41 21.20
CA VAL A 216 -3.21 -8.79 21.64
C VAL A 216 -2.41 -7.55 22.10
N PHE A 217 -2.64 -6.39 21.50
CA PHE A 217 -1.95 -5.15 21.89
C PHE A 217 -2.74 -4.27 22.88
N ASN A 218 -3.81 -4.80 23.49
CA ASN A 218 -4.69 -4.07 24.40
C ASN A 218 -5.20 -2.77 23.76
N GLY A 219 -5.48 -2.81 22.45
CA GLY A 219 -6.10 -1.73 21.71
C GLY A 219 -7.55 -1.55 22.08
N GLN A 220 -8.16 -0.50 21.53
CA GLN A 220 -9.60 -0.29 21.68
C GLN A 220 -10.33 -0.80 20.43
N TYR A 221 -11.04 -1.92 20.59
CA TYR A 221 -11.89 -2.49 19.54
C TYR A 221 -13.32 -2.01 19.71
N LEU A 222 -13.85 -1.25 18.75
CA LEU A 222 -15.20 -0.70 18.75
C LEU A 222 -16.02 -1.41 17.67
N ASP A 223 -16.83 -2.36 18.11
CA ASP A 223 -17.79 -3.07 17.28
C ASP A 223 -19.22 -2.54 17.54
N PHE A 224 -19.97 -2.31 16.47
CA PHE A 224 -21.30 -1.71 16.49
C PHE A 224 -22.43 -2.74 16.32
N ASN A 225 -22.22 -3.97 16.77
CA ASN A 225 -23.22 -5.04 16.74
C ASN A 225 -24.39 -4.80 17.75
N GLU A 226 -25.37 -5.70 17.75
CA GLU A 226 -26.52 -5.61 18.63
C GLU A 226 -26.18 -5.62 20.13
N ASN A 227 -25.09 -6.28 20.53
CA ASN A 227 -24.61 -6.35 21.90
C ASN A 227 -23.62 -5.23 22.27
N SER A 228 -23.38 -4.32 21.35
CA SER A 228 -22.46 -3.20 21.54
C SER A 228 -22.89 -2.30 22.70
N LYS A 229 -21.91 -1.94 23.51
CA LYS A 229 -22.05 -0.95 24.60
C LYS A 229 -21.45 0.40 24.23
N VAL A 230 -21.09 0.60 22.97
CA VAL A 230 -20.46 1.84 22.49
C VAL A 230 -21.50 2.97 22.48
N ILE A 231 -21.15 4.09 23.07
CA ILE A 231 -21.96 5.33 23.10
C ILE A 231 -21.13 6.44 22.46
N LEU A 232 -21.71 7.09 21.44
CA LEU A 232 -21.11 8.13 20.60
C LEU A 232 -21.77 9.49 20.83
N ASN A 233 -21.89 9.94 22.08
CA ASN A 233 -22.49 11.23 22.37
C ASN A 233 -21.44 12.35 22.25
N PRO A 234 -21.53 13.25 21.24
CA PRO A 234 -20.57 14.33 21.04
C PRO A 234 -20.56 15.37 22.17
N PHE A 235 -21.67 15.57 22.86
CA PHE A 235 -21.77 16.55 23.94
C PHE A 235 -20.95 16.20 25.18
N THR A 236 -20.67 14.92 25.41
CA THR A 236 -19.88 14.45 26.57
C THR A 236 -18.53 15.15 26.72
N SER A 237 -17.91 15.51 25.62
CA SER A 237 -16.60 16.18 25.60
C SER A 237 -16.68 17.71 25.65
N MET A 238 -17.88 18.29 25.70
CA MET A 238 -18.11 19.73 25.70
C MET A 238 -18.33 20.23 27.12
N ILE A 239 -17.27 20.70 27.75
CA ILE A 239 -17.29 21.10 29.18
C ILE A 239 -17.90 22.47 29.36
N ASN A 240 -17.84 23.35 28.36
CA ASN A 240 -18.35 24.72 28.44
C ASN A 240 -18.96 25.18 27.11
N ARG A 241 -19.61 26.34 27.14
CA ARG A 241 -20.31 26.93 25.99
C ARG A 241 -19.37 27.27 24.84
N GLU A 242 -18.15 27.71 25.11
CA GLU A 242 -17.16 28.02 24.08
C GLU A 242 -16.82 26.79 23.25
N MET A 243 -16.72 25.64 23.91
CA MET A 243 -16.50 24.36 23.19
C MET A 243 -17.73 23.99 22.36
N LEU A 244 -18.94 24.20 22.85
CA LEU A 244 -20.15 23.98 22.06
C LEU A 244 -20.13 24.85 20.80
N ASP A 245 -19.82 26.12 20.90
CA ASP A 245 -19.78 27.07 19.79
C ASP A 245 -18.70 26.67 18.75
N GLU A 246 -17.58 26.16 19.21
CA GLU A 246 -16.52 25.62 18.31
C GLU A 246 -17.02 24.40 17.52
N TYR A 247 -17.86 23.54 18.11
CA TYR A 247 -18.33 22.29 17.51
C TYR A 247 -19.74 22.33 16.96
N ILE A 248 -20.43 23.46 17.04
CA ILE A 248 -21.85 23.59 16.70
C ILE A 248 -22.17 23.21 15.25
N GLU A 249 -21.28 23.55 14.31
CA GLU A 249 -21.43 23.20 12.90
C GLU A 249 -21.40 21.70 12.69
N PHE A 250 -20.49 20.99 13.38
CA PHE A 250 -20.43 19.55 13.34
C PHE A 250 -21.69 18.91 13.93
N ILE A 251 -22.09 19.32 15.12
CA ILE A 251 -23.28 18.76 15.80
C ILE A 251 -24.52 18.99 14.96
N SER A 252 -24.74 20.22 14.49
CA SER A 252 -25.91 20.54 13.66
C SER A 252 -25.93 19.71 12.38
N SER A 253 -24.79 19.50 11.73
CA SER A 253 -24.68 18.65 10.55
C SER A 253 -24.96 17.17 10.84
N LEU A 254 -24.53 16.66 11.99
CA LEU A 254 -24.83 15.30 12.44
C LEU A 254 -26.33 15.09 12.62
N TYR A 255 -26.99 15.99 13.36
CA TYR A 255 -28.42 15.88 13.61
C TYR A 255 -29.27 16.14 12.36
N LEU A 256 -28.84 17.04 11.46
CA LEU A 256 -29.47 17.20 10.14
C LEU A 256 -29.39 15.90 9.32
N MET A 257 -28.24 15.23 9.33
CA MET A 257 -28.09 13.95 8.66
C MET A 257 -29.01 12.87 9.23
N MET A 258 -29.17 12.84 10.55
CA MET A 258 -30.05 11.88 11.24
C MET A 258 -31.54 12.15 10.99
N GLY A 259 -31.95 13.43 10.89
CA GLY A 259 -33.33 13.82 10.79
C GLY A 259 -33.86 14.09 9.37
N LEU A 260 -32.99 14.20 8.36
CA LEU A 260 -33.41 14.47 6.99
C LEU A 260 -33.34 13.20 6.10
N PRO A 261 -34.41 12.88 5.34
CA PRO A 261 -34.42 11.72 4.44
C PRO A 261 -33.44 11.90 3.27
N LYS A 262 -32.66 10.88 2.96
CA LYS A 262 -31.62 10.89 1.90
C LYS A 262 -32.18 10.99 0.48
N GLU A 263 -33.41 10.56 0.27
CA GLU A 263 -33.98 10.37 -1.07
C GLU A 263 -34.55 11.65 -1.69
N ARG A 264 -34.69 12.72 -0.92
CA ARG A 264 -35.15 14.02 -1.44
C ARG A 264 -33.95 14.94 -1.64
N GLN A 265 -33.75 15.44 -2.85
CA GLN A 265 -32.99 16.68 -3.08
C GLN A 265 -33.75 17.80 -2.33
N LEU A 266 -33.37 18.00 -1.08
CA LEU A 266 -33.92 19.05 -0.26
C LEU A 266 -33.51 20.39 -0.86
N SER A 267 -34.45 21.35 -0.93
CA SER A 267 -34.09 22.70 -1.30
C SER A 267 -33.13 23.26 -0.23
N GLU A 268 -32.10 23.98 -0.68
CA GLU A 268 -31.13 24.64 0.24
C GLU A 268 -31.85 25.50 1.31
N GLN A 269 -33.02 26.02 0.97
CA GLN A 269 -33.86 26.79 1.89
C GLN A 269 -34.44 25.93 3.02
N LEU A 270 -34.85 24.70 2.72
CA LEU A 270 -35.39 23.78 3.73
C LEU A 270 -34.29 23.33 4.71
N GLU A 271 -33.12 23.01 4.19
CA GLU A 271 -31.98 22.64 5.04
C GLU A 271 -31.59 23.78 5.99
N LYS A 272 -31.52 25.02 5.50
CA LYS A 272 -31.25 26.20 6.30
C LYS A 272 -32.33 26.44 7.38
N LEU A 273 -33.58 26.23 7.03
CA LEU A 273 -34.68 26.37 8.00
C LEU A 273 -34.59 25.31 9.10
N MET A 274 -34.41 24.04 8.75
CA MET A 274 -34.26 22.96 9.72
C MET A 274 -33.03 23.19 10.60
N LYS A 275 -31.91 23.67 10.03
CA LYS A 275 -30.73 24.05 10.79
C LYS A 275 -31.01 25.13 11.82
N THR A 276 -31.85 26.13 11.49
CA THR A 276 -32.23 27.20 12.43
C THR A 276 -32.99 26.64 13.63
N TYR A 277 -34.01 25.82 13.40
CA TYR A 277 -34.79 25.18 14.48
C TYR A 277 -33.91 24.27 15.34
N LEU A 278 -33.03 23.53 14.69
CA LEU A 278 -32.09 22.62 15.36
C LEU A 278 -31.10 23.37 16.25
N LEU A 279 -30.52 24.48 15.77
CA LEU A 279 -29.60 25.29 16.56
C LEU A 279 -30.28 25.84 17.84
N GLU A 280 -31.52 26.33 17.74
CA GLU A 280 -32.28 26.75 18.89
C GLU A 280 -32.47 25.62 19.92
N ALA A 281 -32.82 24.41 19.44
CA ALA A 281 -33.01 23.25 20.31
C ALA A 281 -31.69 22.79 20.94
N ILE A 282 -30.57 22.79 20.18
CA ILE A 282 -29.24 22.41 20.69
C ILE A 282 -28.82 23.36 21.80
N TYR A 283 -28.92 24.65 21.56
CA TYR A 283 -28.51 25.64 22.56
C TYR A 283 -29.36 25.56 23.82
N THR A 284 -30.67 25.45 23.68
CA THR A 284 -31.61 25.33 24.80
C THR A 284 -31.36 24.04 25.59
N SER A 285 -31.12 22.92 24.90
CA SER A 285 -30.78 21.66 25.55
C SER A 285 -29.47 21.75 26.32
N TYR A 286 -28.44 22.33 25.71
CA TYR A 286 -27.15 22.45 26.37
C TYR A 286 -27.17 23.41 27.57
N ASP A 287 -27.94 24.48 27.52
CA ASP A 287 -28.10 25.40 28.65
C ASP A 287 -28.76 24.74 29.85
N GLU A 288 -29.60 23.71 29.63
CA GLU A 288 -30.31 22.98 30.71
C GLU A 288 -29.52 21.74 31.18
N TYR A 289 -28.97 20.94 30.25
CA TYR A 289 -28.36 19.63 30.53
C TYR A 289 -26.84 19.62 30.42
N GLY A 290 -26.25 20.66 29.80
CA GLY A 290 -24.78 20.74 29.58
C GLY A 290 -24.21 19.56 28.80
N PRO A 291 -23.10 18.97 29.29
CA PRO A 291 -22.49 17.79 28.68
C PRO A 291 -23.33 16.51 28.67
N ASN A 292 -24.46 16.50 29.38
CA ASN A 292 -25.43 15.40 29.40
C ASN A 292 -26.54 15.55 28.33
N SER A 293 -26.47 16.61 27.50
CA SER A 293 -27.34 16.70 26.32
C SER A 293 -27.11 15.49 25.39
N ASP A 294 -28.20 15.01 24.80
CA ASP A 294 -28.20 13.87 23.90
C ASP A 294 -29.38 13.96 22.91
N VAL A 295 -29.63 12.90 22.13
CA VAL A 295 -30.75 12.91 21.18
C VAL A 295 -32.11 13.06 21.89
N ASP A 296 -32.29 12.45 23.05
CA ASP A 296 -33.56 12.54 23.80
C ASP A 296 -33.85 13.99 24.19
N THR A 297 -32.87 14.67 24.75
CA THR A 297 -33.02 16.07 25.20
C THR A 297 -33.19 17.04 24.01
N ILE A 298 -32.47 16.78 22.88
CA ILE A 298 -32.64 17.59 21.66
C ILE A 298 -34.04 17.42 21.07
N VAL A 299 -34.56 16.19 20.99
CA VAL A 299 -35.92 15.93 20.50
C VAL A 299 -36.95 16.56 21.39
N GLU A 300 -36.76 16.55 22.73
CA GLU A 300 -37.64 17.27 23.67
C GLU A 300 -37.71 18.77 23.37
N LYS A 301 -36.54 19.42 23.17
CA LYS A 301 -36.49 20.85 22.84
C LYS A 301 -37.05 21.16 21.46
N LEU A 302 -36.79 20.29 20.44
CA LEU A 302 -37.38 20.44 19.11
C LEU A 302 -38.94 20.41 19.16
N LYS A 303 -39.55 19.60 20.03
CA LYS A 303 -41.00 19.58 20.22
C LYS A 303 -41.50 20.91 20.78
N ILE A 304 -40.75 21.54 21.68
CA ILE A 304 -41.09 22.88 22.23
C ILE A 304 -40.96 23.94 21.12
N VAL A 305 -39.87 23.87 20.34
CA VAL A 305 -39.67 24.77 19.18
C VAL A 305 -40.81 24.60 18.17
N ALA A 306 -41.24 23.35 17.87
CA ALA A 306 -42.36 23.11 16.96
C ALA A 306 -43.65 23.78 17.41
N GLN A 307 -43.97 23.73 18.71
CA GLN A 307 -45.15 24.43 19.27
C GLN A 307 -45.05 25.95 19.12
N ALA A 308 -43.85 26.51 19.25
CA ALA A 308 -43.62 27.96 19.08
C ALA A 308 -43.76 28.42 17.61
N TYR A 309 -43.57 27.53 16.63
CA TYR A 309 -43.67 27.81 15.19
C TYR A 309 -44.90 27.11 14.56
N ASP A 310 -46.05 27.16 15.22
CA ASP A 310 -47.36 26.67 14.75
C ASP A 310 -47.35 25.20 14.24
N ASN A 311 -46.48 24.37 14.81
CA ASN A 311 -46.31 22.96 14.46
C ASN A 311 -46.05 22.75 12.95
N ASP A 312 -45.06 23.45 12.40
CA ASP A 312 -44.62 23.27 11.00
C ASP A 312 -44.49 21.77 10.68
N ASP A 313 -45.25 21.27 9.71
CA ASP A 313 -45.29 19.85 9.32
C ASP A 313 -43.90 19.30 8.96
N ARG A 314 -43.04 20.15 8.40
CA ARG A 314 -41.68 19.80 8.02
C ARG A 314 -40.79 19.53 9.24
N LEU A 315 -40.98 20.33 10.31
CA LEU A 315 -40.28 20.15 11.58
C LEU A 315 -40.80 18.91 12.30
N ILE A 316 -42.10 18.65 12.24
CA ILE A 316 -42.69 17.42 12.80
C ILE A 316 -42.13 16.18 12.10
N ASP A 317 -42.00 16.18 10.76
CA ASP A 317 -41.43 15.08 10.02
C ASP A 317 -39.91 14.90 10.35
N PHE A 318 -39.17 16.00 10.49
CA PHE A 318 -37.79 15.97 10.97
C PHE A 318 -37.67 15.32 12.35
N ILE A 319 -38.53 15.70 13.31
CA ILE A 319 -38.56 15.11 14.65
C ILE A 319 -38.88 13.61 14.60
N LYS A 320 -39.83 13.18 13.75
CA LYS A 320 -40.15 11.76 13.57
C LYS A 320 -38.94 10.95 13.08
N HIS A 321 -38.20 11.43 12.09
CA HIS A 321 -37.00 10.78 11.61
C HIS A 321 -35.92 10.74 12.70
N LEU A 322 -35.69 11.83 13.39
CA LEU A 322 -34.73 11.91 14.48
C LEU A 322 -35.09 11.01 15.66
N SER A 323 -36.39 10.77 15.91
CA SER A 323 -36.85 9.92 17.01
C SER A 323 -36.38 8.46 16.93
N ILE A 324 -35.98 7.96 15.77
CA ILE A 324 -35.41 6.60 15.61
C ILE A 324 -34.13 6.44 16.45
N TYR A 325 -33.44 7.53 16.72
CA TYR A 325 -32.21 7.60 17.51
C TYR A 325 -32.44 7.90 18.99
N GLN A 326 -33.68 8.01 19.47
CA GLN A 326 -33.99 8.16 20.90
C GLN A 326 -33.77 6.86 21.67
N SER A 327 -33.48 6.94 22.97
CA SER A 327 -33.10 5.84 23.86
C SER A 327 -33.97 4.58 23.74
N ASN A 328 -35.27 4.77 23.58
CA ASN A 328 -36.26 3.68 23.50
C ASN A 328 -36.43 3.11 22.09
N ASN A 329 -35.69 3.60 21.10
CA ASN A 329 -35.83 3.23 19.72
C ASN A 329 -34.56 2.49 19.18
N MET A 330 -34.63 2.03 17.92
CA MET A 330 -33.72 1.08 17.33
C MET A 330 -32.24 1.48 17.44
N TYR A 331 -31.90 2.75 17.23
CA TYR A 331 -30.51 3.24 17.19
C TYR A 331 -30.11 4.03 18.44
N GLY A 332 -31.02 4.17 19.41
CA GLY A 332 -30.83 5.04 20.56
C GLY A 332 -29.67 4.69 21.47
N LYS A 333 -29.34 3.41 21.59
CA LYS A 333 -28.23 2.95 22.42
C LYS A 333 -26.87 3.54 22.05
N PHE A 334 -26.70 3.99 20.79
CA PHE A 334 -25.42 4.51 20.32
C PHE A 334 -25.23 6.01 20.56
N PHE A 335 -26.31 6.78 20.77
CA PHE A 335 -26.23 8.25 20.76
C PHE A 335 -26.73 8.92 22.05
N ASN A 336 -27.29 8.15 23.00
CA ASN A 336 -27.80 8.67 24.25
C ASN A 336 -26.97 8.24 25.44
N GLY A 337 -26.82 9.13 26.42
CA GLY A 337 -25.98 8.92 27.59
C GLY A 337 -24.56 9.43 27.42
N LYS A 338 -23.69 9.07 28.35
CA LYS A 338 -22.29 9.53 28.34
C LYS A 338 -21.43 8.67 27.41
N SER A 339 -20.70 9.33 26.50
CA SER A 339 -19.74 8.63 25.62
C SER A 339 -18.70 7.86 26.43
N ASN A 340 -18.45 6.62 26.03
CA ASN A 340 -17.50 5.71 26.68
C ASN A 340 -16.29 5.37 25.79
N ILE A 341 -16.10 6.11 24.70
CA ILE A 341 -14.96 5.91 23.83
C ILE A 341 -13.75 6.70 24.33
N ASN A 342 -12.64 6.00 24.46
CA ASN A 342 -11.36 6.61 24.79
C ASN A 342 -10.48 6.73 23.53
N PHE A 343 -10.58 7.86 22.84
CA PHE A 343 -9.73 8.14 21.68
C PHE A 343 -8.25 8.40 22.05
N GLY A 344 -7.89 8.38 23.31
CA GLY A 344 -6.50 8.48 23.78
C GLY A 344 -5.69 7.21 23.60
N ASN A 345 -6.31 6.05 23.29
CA ASN A 345 -5.58 4.81 23.01
C ASN A 345 -4.77 4.94 21.70
N ASP A 346 -3.61 4.31 21.69
CA ASP A 346 -2.68 4.39 20.54
C ASP A 346 -3.01 3.38 19.43
N PHE A 347 -3.89 2.41 19.70
CA PHE A 347 -4.38 1.45 18.71
C PHE A 347 -5.90 1.34 18.81
N VAL A 348 -6.61 1.90 17.84
CA VAL A 348 -8.08 1.96 17.83
C VAL A 348 -8.60 1.34 16.55
N VAL A 349 -9.48 0.36 16.67
CA VAL A 349 -10.16 -0.31 15.56
C VAL A 349 -11.65 -0.04 15.63
N LEU A 350 -12.21 0.40 14.50
CA LEU A 350 -13.62 0.68 14.28
C LEU A 350 -14.17 -0.37 13.34
N GLU A 351 -14.85 -1.39 13.87
CA GLU A 351 -15.46 -2.47 13.10
C GLU A 351 -16.88 -2.08 12.69
N CYS A 352 -17.08 -1.87 11.40
CA CYS A 352 -18.32 -1.39 10.83
C CYS A 352 -19.11 -2.48 10.06
N GLY A 353 -18.71 -3.75 10.12
CA GLY A 353 -19.34 -4.83 9.36
C GLY A 353 -20.81 -5.05 9.67
N SER A 354 -21.20 -4.98 10.95
CA SER A 354 -22.58 -5.07 11.39
C SER A 354 -23.48 -3.93 10.88
N LEU A 355 -22.88 -2.80 10.50
CA LEU A 355 -23.56 -1.61 10.00
C LEU A 355 -23.73 -1.58 8.47
N GLU A 356 -23.12 -2.50 7.74
CA GLU A 356 -23.08 -2.48 6.26
C GLU A 356 -24.49 -2.40 5.64
N ASN A 357 -25.46 -3.08 6.25
CA ASN A 357 -26.84 -3.13 5.79
C ASN A 357 -27.74 -2.03 6.38
N SER A 358 -27.19 -1.14 7.21
CA SER A 358 -27.92 -0.07 7.91
C SER A 358 -27.30 1.30 7.63
N PRO A 359 -27.45 1.86 6.40
CA PRO A 359 -26.81 3.12 6.02
C PRO A 359 -27.21 4.29 6.90
N ASP A 360 -28.43 4.26 7.47
CA ASP A 360 -28.94 5.31 8.36
C ASP A 360 -28.21 5.34 9.70
N LEU A 361 -27.69 4.20 10.15
CA LEU A 361 -26.85 4.11 11.34
C LEU A 361 -25.37 4.30 11.01
N LEU A 362 -24.90 3.69 9.91
CA LEU A 362 -23.50 3.73 9.49
C LEU A 362 -22.99 5.18 9.29
N ASN A 363 -23.75 6.00 8.57
CA ASN A 363 -23.29 7.35 8.24
C ASN A 363 -23.12 8.28 9.46
N PRO A 364 -24.09 8.38 10.41
CA PRO A 364 -23.90 9.14 11.63
C PRO A 364 -22.71 8.63 12.47
N ILE A 365 -22.56 7.32 12.62
CA ILE A 365 -21.43 6.72 13.34
C ILE A 365 -20.11 7.12 12.68
N LEU A 366 -19.96 6.91 11.37
CA LEU A 366 -18.75 7.28 10.63
C LEU A 366 -18.47 8.79 10.70
N MET A 367 -19.51 9.62 10.66
CA MET A 367 -19.35 11.06 10.80
C MET A 367 -18.76 11.44 12.17
N VAL A 368 -19.27 10.87 13.26
CA VAL A 368 -18.72 11.12 14.61
C VAL A 368 -17.28 10.62 14.71
N LEU A 369 -17.02 9.40 14.26
CA LEU A 369 -15.70 8.77 14.39
C LEU A 369 -14.63 9.49 13.54
N THR A 370 -14.93 9.79 12.29
CA THR A 370 -13.98 10.50 11.39
C THR A 370 -13.72 11.93 11.85
N TYR A 371 -14.73 12.57 12.43
CA TYR A 371 -14.56 13.87 13.05
C TYR A 371 -13.64 13.81 14.27
N GLN A 372 -13.84 12.84 15.16
CA GLN A 372 -13.00 12.65 16.34
C GLN A 372 -11.55 12.31 15.97
N ILE A 373 -11.33 11.44 14.98
CA ILE A 373 -9.99 11.15 14.45
C ILE A 373 -9.30 12.44 13.96
N SER A 374 -10.02 13.24 13.18
CA SER A 374 -9.49 14.51 12.67
C SER A 374 -9.15 15.47 13.81
N LYS A 375 -10.03 15.58 14.82
CA LYS A 375 -9.83 16.41 16.00
C LYS A 375 -8.57 16.00 16.77
N GLU A 376 -8.40 14.71 17.06
CA GLU A 376 -7.22 14.18 17.76
C GLU A 376 -5.93 14.52 17.01
N ILE A 377 -5.89 14.27 15.69
CA ILE A 377 -4.73 14.58 14.85
C ILE A 377 -4.38 16.07 14.90
N TYR A 378 -5.38 16.97 14.84
CA TYR A 378 -5.15 18.41 14.85
C TYR A 378 -4.79 18.94 16.25
N LEU A 379 -5.34 18.36 17.33
CA LEU A 379 -5.02 18.73 18.70
C LEU A 379 -3.63 18.29 19.13
N GLU A 380 -3.20 17.10 18.76
CA GLU A 380 -1.85 16.61 19.05
C GLU A 380 -0.77 17.53 18.47
N GLU A 381 -0.99 18.04 17.24
CA GLU A 381 -0.08 19.03 16.64
C GLU A 381 -0.07 20.35 17.40
N LYS A 382 -1.25 20.89 17.75
CA LYS A 382 -1.40 22.19 18.42
C LYS A 382 -0.74 22.21 19.80
N ASN A 383 -0.85 21.11 20.53
CA ASN A 383 -0.35 20.98 21.89
C ASN A 383 1.16 20.70 21.97
N LYS A 384 1.84 20.41 20.87
CA LYS A 384 3.26 20.09 20.79
C LYS A 384 3.76 19.02 21.79
N ILE A 385 2.84 18.19 22.31
CA ILE A 385 3.13 17.28 23.41
C ILE A 385 3.99 16.10 22.95
N ASN A 386 3.92 15.72 21.65
CA ASN A 386 4.69 14.62 21.08
C ASN A 386 5.13 14.90 19.63
N HIS A 387 6.12 15.76 19.44
CA HIS A 387 6.64 16.13 18.11
C HIS A 387 7.11 14.97 17.23
N ASN A 388 7.34 13.78 17.80
CA ASN A 388 7.86 12.62 17.08
C ASN A 388 6.79 11.55 16.80
N LYS A 389 5.60 11.63 17.42
CA LYS A 389 4.54 10.63 17.22
C LYS A 389 3.83 10.87 15.90
N LYS A 390 3.67 9.81 15.11
CA LYS A 390 2.96 9.84 13.85
C LYS A 390 1.57 9.25 14.01
N ASN A 391 0.63 9.76 13.24
CA ASN A 391 -0.73 9.24 13.18
C ASN A 391 -0.94 8.53 11.85
N ILE A 392 -1.44 7.29 11.87
CA ILE A 392 -1.80 6.54 10.68
C ILE A 392 -3.27 6.17 10.77
N VAL A 393 -4.02 6.59 9.76
CA VAL A 393 -5.42 6.22 9.58
C VAL A 393 -5.50 5.21 8.46
N ILE A 394 -5.97 4.02 8.77
CA ILE A 394 -6.17 2.92 7.84
C ILE A 394 -7.66 2.79 7.57
N MET A 395 -8.05 2.76 6.31
CA MET A 395 -9.39 2.40 5.89
C MET A 395 -9.30 1.18 4.98
N ASP A 396 -9.65 0.02 5.52
CA ASP A 396 -9.72 -1.21 4.73
C ASP A 396 -11.10 -1.35 4.10
N GLU A 397 -11.20 -2.13 3.02
CA GLU A 397 -12.42 -2.33 2.24
C GLU A 397 -13.14 -1.02 1.84
N ALA A 398 -12.36 0.01 1.45
CA ALA A 398 -12.86 1.36 1.19
C ALA A 398 -13.99 1.42 0.14
N HIS A 399 -14.07 0.44 -0.77
CA HIS A 399 -15.15 0.30 -1.75
C HIS A 399 -16.55 0.13 -1.10
N LYS A 400 -16.57 -0.29 0.17
CA LYS A 400 -17.81 -0.40 0.96
C LYS A 400 -18.37 0.98 1.34
N PHE A 401 -17.53 2.01 1.37
CA PHE A 401 -17.86 3.36 1.79
C PHE A 401 -17.88 4.36 0.62
N LEU A 402 -16.93 4.26 -0.30
CA LEU A 402 -16.82 5.16 -1.45
C LEU A 402 -18.03 4.97 -2.39
N GLY A 403 -18.60 6.06 -2.86
CA GLY A 403 -19.83 6.07 -3.65
C GLY A 403 -21.12 5.86 -2.87
N LYS A 404 -21.02 5.57 -1.56
CA LYS A 404 -22.20 5.29 -0.69
C LYS A 404 -22.38 6.33 0.43
N SER A 405 -21.31 6.97 0.87
CA SER A 405 -21.32 7.94 1.96
C SER A 405 -20.58 9.22 1.58
N ALA A 406 -21.29 10.29 1.30
CA ALA A 406 -20.72 11.59 0.98
C ALA A 406 -19.80 12.12 2.11
N HIS A 407 -20.12 11.83 3.39
CA HIS A 407 -19.29 12.27 4.52
C HIS A 407 -17.96 11.54 4.58
N VAL A 408 -17.94 10.23 4.29
CA VAL A 408 -16.70 9.48 4.20
C VAL A 408 -15.85 9.98 3.03
N GLU A 409 -16.46 10.30 1.89
CA GLU A 409 -15.75 10.88 0.76
C GLU A 409 -15.12 12.22 1.10
N ILE A 410 -15.85 13.10 1.81
CA ILE A 410 -15.34 14.38 2.29
C ILE A 410 -14.18 14.15 3.28
N PHE A 411 -14.32 13.22 4.22
CA PHE A 411 -13.25 12.87 5.15
C PHE A 411 -12.01 12.37 4.42
N VAL A 412 -12.17 11.42 3.49
CA VAL A 412 -11.05 10.88 2.68
C VAL A 412 -10.39 11.99 1.86
N GLU A 413 -11.17 12.85 1.19
CA GLU A 413 -10.65 14.00 0.44
C GLU A 413 -9.84 14.94 1.34
N GLN A 414 -10.34 15.26 2.53
CA GLN A 414 -9.65 16.12 3.50
C GLN A 414 -8.41 15.46 4.07
N ALA A 415 -8.47 14.17 4.40
CA ALA A 415 -7.35 13.40 4.92
C ALA A 415 -6.19 13.37 3.91
N TYR A 416 -6.46 13.00 2.66
CA TYR A 416 -5.44 12.96 1.61
C TYR A 416 -4.80 14.33 1.32
N ARG A 417 -5.56 15.42 1.43
CA ARG A 417 -5.06 16.78 1.18
C ARG A 417 -4.36 17.43 2.37
N ARG A 418 -4.74 17.10 3.61
CA ARG A 418 -4.35 17.87 4.79
C ARG A 418 -3.51 17.12 5.81
N PHE A 419 -3.65 15.80 5.95
CA PHE A 419 -2.99 15.01 7.00
C PHE A 419 -1.47 15.18 7.02
N ARG A 420 -0.86 15.35 5.85
CA ARG A 420 0.57 15.64 5.75
C ARG A 420 1.03 16.79 6.65
N LYS A 421 0.26 17.88 6.72
CA LYS A 421 0.61 19.07 7.51
C LYS A 421 0.60 18.79 9.00
N HIS A 422 -0.13 17.76 9.42
CA HIS A 422 -0.33 17.38 10.82
C HIS A 422 0.43 16.10 11.20
N GLY A 423 1.45 15.71 10.42
CA GLY A 423 2.25 14.52 10.71
C GLY A 423 1.46 13.21 10.64
N ALA A 424 0.38 13.18 9.87
CA ALA A 424 -0.48 12.02 9.71
C ALA A 424 -0.44 11.47 8.27
N SER A 425 -0.76 10.18 8.14
CA SER A 425 -0.89 9.44 6.89
C SER A 425 -2.24 8.78 6.79
N MET A 426 -2.86 8.83 5.60
CA MET A 426 -4.02 8.02 5.25
C MET A 426 -3.59 6.85 4.37
N LEU A 427 -3.92 5.64 4.79
CA LEU A 427 -3.71 4.40 4.05
C LEU A 427 -5.06 3.79 3.70
N LEU A 428 -5.40 3.75 2.42
CA LEU A 428 -6.69 3.27 1.93
C LEU A 428 -6.52 1.96 1.17
N GLY A 429 -7.27 0.92 1.57
CA GLY A 429 -7.27 -0.40 0.94
C GLY A 429 -8.53 -0.67 0.14
N THR A 430 -8.40 -1.20 -1.09
CA THR A 430 -9.53 -1.59 -1.94
C THR A 430 -9.22 -2.84 -2.75
N GLN A 431 -10.26 -3.49 -3.30
CA GLN A 431 -10.11 -4.78 -4.00
C GLN A 431 -9.69 -4.62 -5.45
N GLY A 432 -10.03 -3.51 -6.09
CA GLY A 432 -9.72 -3.25 -7.48
C GLY A 432 -9.59 -1.77 -7.81
N PHE A 433 -8.93 -1.45 -8.91
CA PHE A 433 -8.81 -0.08 -9.38
C PHE A 433 -10.17 0.50 -9.82
N GLU A 434 -11.08 -0.38 -10.23
CA GLU A 434 -12.46 -0.06 -10.55
C GLU A 434 -13.24 0.59 -9.41
N ASP A 435 -12.89 0.33 -8.17
CA ASP A 435 -13.55 0.88 -6.99
C ASP A 435 -13.33 2.40 -6.84
N LEU A 436 -12.34 2.94 -7.55
CA LEU A 436 -12.07 4.38 -7.61
C LEU A 436 -12.87 5.09 -8.71
N TYR A 437 -13.68 4.35 -9.48
CA TYR A 437 -14.49 4.89 -10.57
C TYR A 437 -15.90 5.30 -10.09
N GLY A 438 -16.44 6.35 -10.73
CA GLY A 438 -17.84 6.74 -10.63
C GLY A 438 -18.48 6.64 -12.02
N GLY A 439 -18.89 5.42 -12.42
CA GLY A 439 -19.28 5.13 -13.81
C GLY A 439 -18.08 4.81 -14.70
N ASP A 440 -17.98 5.45 -15.88
CA ASP A 440 -16.93 5.15 -16.87
C ASP A 440 -15.59 5.87 -16.62
N SER A 441 -15.53 6.77 -15.65
CA SER A 441 -14.33 7.54 -15.30
C SER A 441 -13.99 7.48 -13.83
N VAL A 442 -12.74 7.81 -13.50
CA VAL A 442 -12.32 7.91 -12.09
C VAL A 442 -13.13 9.00 -11.40
N SER A 443 -13.72 8.68 -10.26
CA SER A 443 -14.53 9.60 -9.45
C SER A 443 -13.68 10.78 -8.95
N LYS A 444 -14.34 11.85 -8.49
CA LYS A 444 -13.64 13.00 -7.90
C LYS A 444 -12.74 12.56 -6.74
N VAL A 445 -13.26 11.74 -5.85
CA VAL A 445 -12.52 11.21 -4.68
C VAL A 445 -11.43 10.22 -5.11
N GLY A 446 -11.73 9.34 -6.06
CA GLY A 446 -10.74 8.42 -6.64
C GLY A 446 -9.54 9.17 -7.21
N ARG A 447 -9.76 10.29 -7.91
CA ARG A 447 -8.69 11.15 -8.42
C ARG A 447 -7.88 11.77 -7.29
N VAL A 448 -8.52 12.27 -6.23
CA VAL A 448 -7.82 12.82 -5.06
C VAL A 448 -6.94 11.77 -4.39
N ILE A 449 -7.44 10.54 -4.25
CA ILE A 449 -6.68 9.43 -3.68
C ILE A 449 -5.42 9.16 -4.52
N ILE A 450 -5.57 8.98 -5.83
CA ILE A 450 -4.45 8.67 -6.73
C ILE A 450 -3.42 9.79 -6.75
N GLU A 451 -3.86 11.04 -6.94
CA GLU A 451 -2.98 12.20 -7.08
C GLU A 451 -2.24 12.59 -5.78
N ASN A 452 -2.81 12.24 -4.61
CA ASN A 452 -2.21 12.58 -3.31
C ASN A 452 -1.62 11.37 -2.57
N SER A 453 -1.54 10.20 -3.21
CA SER A 453 -0.81 9.05 -2.73
C SER A 453 0.62 9.09 -3.24
N PHE A 454 1.58 9.15 -2.32
CA PHE A 454 2.99 8.97 -2.68
C PHE A 454 3.33 7.48 -2.79
N TRP A 455 2.80 6.68 -1.87
CA TRP A 455 3.00 5.24 -1.84
C TRP A 455 1.83 4.53 -2.50
N ASN A 456 2.12 3.74 -3.53
CA ASN A 456 1.14 2.94 -4.25
C ASN A 456 1.56 1.48 -4.15
N PHE A 457 0.73 0.67 -3.48
CA PHE A 457 0.97 -0.74 -3.24
C PHE A 457 0.00 -1.58 -4.06
N PHE A 458 0.53 -2.38 -4.96
CA PHE A 458 -0.26 -3.27 -5.79
C PHE A 458 0.07 -4.72 -5.45
N LEU A 459 -0.88 -5.42 -4.87
CA LEU A 459 -0.82 -6.85 -4.65
C LEU A 459 -1.37 -7.58 -5.90
N MET A 460 -1.63 -8.88 -5.78
CA MET A 460 -2.25 -9.63 -6.87
C MET A 460 -3.59 -9.03 -7.27
N GLN A 461 -3.81 -8.83 -8.58
CA GLN A 461 -4.99 -8.16 -9.10
C GLN A 461 -5.66 -8.96 -10.22
N ARG A 462 -6.95 -8.74 -10.41
CA ARG A 462 -7.70 -9.24 -11.56
C ARG A 462 -7.21 -8.58 -12.86
N SER A 463 -7.30 -9.29 -13.98
CA SER A 463 -6.92 -8.77 -15.30
C SER A 463 -7.66 -7.49 -15.67
N THR A 464 -8.94 -7.39 -15.32
CA THR A 464 -9.78 -6.19 -15.54
C THR A 464 -9.24 -4.96 -14.82
N SER A 465 -8.83 -5.12 -13.56
CA SER A 465 -8.23 -4.04 -12.77
C SER A 465 -6.89 -3.58 -13.38
N ARG A 466 -6.04 -4.53 -13.77
CA ARG A 466 -4.74 -4.24 -14.43
C ARG A 466 -4.91 -3.50 -15.75
N GLU A 467 -5.90 -3.87 -16.56
CA GLU A 467 -6.21 -3.14 -17.80
C GLU A 467 -6.69 -1.72 -17.54
N LYS A 468 -7.53 -1.51 -16.53
CA LYS A 468 -7.99 -0.17 -16.14
C LYS A 468 -6.82 0.69 -15.66
N ILE A 469 -5.89 0.16 -14.88
CA ILE A 469 -4.66 0.85 -14.48
C ILE A 469 -3.87 1.29 -15.73
N LYS A 470 -3.66 0.39 -16.70
CA LYS A 470 -2.95 0.69 -17.95
C LYS A 470 -3.64 1.79 -18.77
N LYS A 471 -4.97 1.76 -18.87
CA LYS A 471 -5.78 2.70 -19.65
C LYS A 471 -6.02 4.04 -18.95
N SER A 472 -5.87 4.09 -17.63
CA SER A 472 -6.19 5.28 -16.82
C SER A 472 -5.30 6.49 -17.10
N GLY A 473 -4.05 6.25 -17.51
CA GLY A 473 -3.05 7.30 -17.74
C GLY A 473 -2.49 7.94 -16.44
N PHE A 474 -2.92 7.51 -15.27
CA PHE A 474 -2.43 8.05 -13.99
C PHE A 474 -1.02 7.56 -13.62
N PHE A 475 -0.62 6.40 -14.13
CA PHE A 475 0.65 5.77 -13.78
C PHE A 475 1.56 5.69 -14.99
N ASN A 476 2.72 6.34 -14.90
CA ASN A 476 3.76 6.26 -15.94
C ASN A 476 4.65 5.05 -15.65
N LEU A 477 4.22 3.86 -16.04
CA LEU A 477 4.93 2.61 -15.85
C LEU A 477 5.67 2.22 -17.13
N SER A 478 6.94 1.84 -16.99
CA SER A 478 7.67 1.20 -18.09
C SER A 478 7.08 -0.18 -18.41
N PRO A 479 7.31 -0.74 -19.62
CA PRO A 479 6.90 -2.11 -19.93
C PRO A 479 7.41 -3.15 -18.92
N TYR A 480 8.62 -2.95 -18.39
CA TYR A 480 9.19 -3.79 -17.34
C TYR A 480 8.43 -3.66 -16.01
N ALA A 481 8.07 -2.45 -15.60
CA ALA A 481 7.30 -2.22 -14.38
C ALA A 481 5.88 -2.82 -14.49
N TYR A 482 5.24 -2.74 -15.65
CA TYR A 482 3.98 -3.45 -15.90
C TYR A 482 4.16 -4.96 -15.77
N ALA A 483 5.23 -5.54 -16.31
CA ALA A 483 5.51 -6.97 -16.17
C ALA A 483 5.76 -7.36 -14.70
N LEU A 484 6.44 -6.52 -13.92
CA LEU A 484 6.60 -6.74 -12.48
C LEU A 484 5.25 -6.75 -11.77
N MET A 485 4.40 -5.75 -12.01
CA MET A 485 3.07 -5.65 -11.42
C MET A 485 2.17 -6.83 -11.84
N ASP A 486 2.18 -7.20 -13.13
CA ASP A 486 1.35 -8.29 -13.66
C ASP A 486 1.72 -9.66 -13.07
N ASN A 487 3.00 -9.86 -12.70
CA ASN A 487 3.53 -11.08 -12.10
C ASN A 487 3.62 -11.01 -10.57
N THR A 488 2.94 -10.06 -9.93
CA THR A 488 2.88 -9.97 -8.47
C THR A 488 1.84 -10.96 -7.96
N ALA A 489 2.28 -11.93 -7.15
CA ALA A 489 1.42 -12.93 -6.54
C ALA A 489 2.01 -13.40 -5.20
N PRO A 490 1.20 -13.73 -4.20
CA PRO A 490 1.68 -14.38 -2.99
C PRO A 490 2.17 -15.80 -3.30
N ALA A 491 3.07 -16.32 -2.48
CA ALA A 491 3.38 -17.74 -2.41
C ALA A 491 2.77 -18.29 -1.13
N ASP A 492 1.85 -19.22 -1.26
CA ASP A 492 1.06 -19.73 -0.16
C ASP A 492 1.96 -20.29 0.96
N GLY A 493 1.79 -19.76 2.18
CA GLY A 493 2.54 -20.13 3.37
C GLY A 493 3.98 -19.60 3.43
N GLU A 494 4.51 -18.98 2.38
CA GLU A 494 5.90 -18.51 2.34
C GLU A 494 5.99 -16.97 2.44
N TYR A 495 5.33 -16.23 1.56
CA TYR A 495 5.38 -14.76 1.55
C TYR A 495 4.20 -14.12 0.82
N GLY A 496 3.88 -12.88 1.21
CA GLY A 496 3.07 -11.96 0.42
C GLY A 496 3.96 -11.11 -0.49
N GLU A 497 3.67 -11.00 -1.79
CA GLU A 497 4.42 -10.18 -2.72
C GLU A 497 3.66 -8.90 -3.08
N ILE A 498 4.36 -7.77 -3.12
CA ILE A 498 3.79 -6.44 -3.31
C ILE A 498 4.62 -5.68 -4.32
N PHE A 499 3.98 -5.17 -5.37
CA PHE A 499 4.60 -4.19 -6.25
C PHE A 499 4.46 -2.80 -5.62
N ILE A 500 5.59 -2.14 -5.40
CA ILE A 500 5.72 -0.86 -4.74
C ILE A 500 6.05 0.19 -5.77
N MET A 501 5.23 1.23 -5.83
CA MET A 501 5.42 2.34 -6.75
C MET A 501 5.41 3.67 -6.01
N THR A 502 6.38 4.51 -6.32
CA THR A 502 6.45 5.94 -5.99
C THR A 502 6.84 6.71 -7.25
N ASP A 503 6.96 8.03 -7.18
CA ASP A 503 7.44 8.85 -8.31
C ASP A 503 8.82 8.41 -8.84
N LYS A 504 9.64 7.79 -8.00
CA LYS A 504 11.05 7.45 -8.32
C LYS A 504 11.36 5.97 -8.30
N VAL A 505 10.50 5.16 -7.70
CA VAL A 505 10.76 3.74 -7.43
C VAL A 505 9.64 2.90 -7.97
N GLN A 506 10.01 1.85 -8.68
CA GLN A 506 9.11 0.80 -9.19
C GLN A 506 9.79 -0.53 -8.92
N THR A 507 9.41 -1.21 -7.84
CA THR A 507 10.08 -2.43 -7.36
C THR A 507 9.08 -3.39 -6.73
N LYS A 508 9.55 -4.58 -6.39
CA LYS A 508 8.81 -5.55 -5.60
C LYS A 508 9.41 -5.74 -4.22
N GLY A 509 8.54 -5.99 -3.26
CA GLY A 509 8.92 -6.43 -1.93
C GLY A 509 8.10 -7.64 -1.50
N ARG A 510 8.68 -8.45 -0.64
CA ARG A 510 8.05 -9.62 -0.03
C ARG A 510 7.94 -9.41 1.47
N VAL A 511 6.78 -9.71 2.00
CA VAL A 511 6.53 -9.81 3.43
C VAL A 511 6.63 -11.27 3.81
N VAL A 512 7.64 -11.60 4.58
CA VAL A 512 7.88 -12.95 5.11
C VAL A 512 7.59 -12.90 6.59
N LEU A 513 6.63 -13.68 7.03
CA LEU A 513 6.16 -13.72 8.41
C LEU A 513 6.48 -15.11 9.00
N ASP A 514 6.88 -15.15 10.25
CA ASP A 514 6.96 -16.41 10.98
C ASP A 514 5.56 -16.99 11.26
N LYS A 515 5.49 -18.22 11.70
CA LYS A 515 4.22 -18.92 11.96
C LYS A 515 3.35 -18.18 13.00
N PHE A 516 3.96 -17.54 14.01
CA PHE A 516 3.22 -16.79 15.01
C PHE A 516 2.53 -15.56 14.40
N LEU A 517 3.27 -14.76 13.65
CA LEU A 517 2.73 -13.59 12.96
C LEU A 517 1.74 -13.98 11.87
N GLN A 518 1.96 -15.10 11.18
CA GLN A 518 0.99 -15.62 10.22
C GLN A 518 -0.35 -15.92 10.92
N THR A 519 -0.32 -16.66 12.02
CA THR A 519 -1.54 -16.99 12.79
C THR A 519 -2.23 -15.75 13.35
N LEU A 520 -1.45 -14.76 13.80
CA LEU A 520 -1.99 -13.51 14.35
C LEU A 520 -2.62 -12.61 13.28
N LEU A 521 -1.96 -12.46 12.12
CA LEU A 521 -2.34 -11.49 11.08
C LEU A 521 -3.23 -12.08 9.98
N PHE A 522 -3.30 -13.41 9.84
CA PHE A 522 -4.14 -14.02 8.83
C PHE A 522 -5.62 -13.96 9.23
N THR A 523 -6.44 -13.69 8.24
CA THR A 523 -7.89 -13.54 8.36
C THR A 523 -8.63 -14.77 7.85
N ASP A 524 -7.98 -15.95 7.90
CA ASP A 524 -8.58 -17.20 7.48
C ASP A 524 -9.76 -17.57 8.37
N ALA A 525 -10.88 -17.96 7.78
CA ALA A 525 -12.13 -18.23 8.49
C ALA A 525 -12.00 -19.40 9.48
N ASP A 526 -11.24 -20.44 9.13
CA ASP A 526 -11.05 -21.62 9.99
C ASP A 526 -10.17 -21.28 11.20
N LEU A 527 -9.08 -20.53 11.00
CA LEU A 527 -8.23 -20.05 12.09
C LEU A 527 -9.00 -19.15 13.03
N ARG A 528 -9.78 -18.22 12.48
CA ARG A 528 -10.61 -17.30 13.26
C ARG A 528 -11.66 -18.04 14.09
N SER A 529 -12.34 -19.03 13.49
CA SER A 529 -13.29 -19.87 14.21
C SER A 529 -12.64 -20.62 15.37
N LYS A 530 -11.46 -21.22 15.17
CA LYS A 530 -10.69 -21.88 16.24
C LYS A 530 -10.31 -20.91 17.35
N MET A 531 -9.84 -19.72 17.02
CA MET A 531 -9.51 -18.68 18.01
C MET A 531 -10.73 -18.27 18.83
N ASN A 532 -11.87 -18.01 18.19
CA ASN A 532 -13.10 -17.60 18.87
C ASN A 532 -13.60 -18.68 19.84
N VAL A 533 -13.45 -19.96 19.51
CA VAL A 533 -13.77 -21.07 20.41
C VAL A 533 -12.88 -21.02 21.66
N LEU A 534 -11.56 -20.88 21.50
CA LEU A 534 -10.62 -20.81 22.61
C LEU A 534 -10.84 -19.59 23.50
N VAL A 535 -11.09 -18.44 22.90
CA VAL A 535 -11.42 -17.20 23.62
C VAL A 535 -12.74 -17.33 24.38
N SER A 536 -13.76 -17.97 23.82
CA SER A 536 -15.03 -18.24 24.51
C SER A 536 -14.90 -19.18 25.71
N GLN A 537 -13.84 -20.01 25.72
CA GLN A 537 -13.45 -20.87 26.85
C GLN A 537 -12.64 -20.12 27.91
N GLY A 538 -12.41 -18.80 27.76
CA GLY A 538 -11.71 -17.95 28.71
C GLY A 538 -10.20 -17.81 28.48
N MET A 539 -9.67 -18.27 27.35
CA MET A 539 -8.27 -18.10 26.98
C MET A 539 -8.05 -16.68 26.41
N SER A 540 -6.89 -16.07 26.71
CA SER A 540 -6.54 -14.80 26.08
C SER A 540 -6.30 -14.98 24.57
N HIS A 541 -6.44 -13.91 23.76
CA HIS A 541 -6.13 -13.97 22.32
C HIS A 541 -4.67 -14.41 22.08
N LEU A 542 -3.74 -13.89 22.86
CA LEU A 542 -2.31 -14.26 22.76
C LEU A 542 -2.07 -15.74 23.06
N ASP A 543 -2.70 -16.27 24.10
CA ASP A 543 -2.55 -17.68 24.48
C ASP A 543 -3.28 -18.59 23.48
N SER A 544 -4.37 -18.13 22.89
CA SER A 544 -5.08 -18.85 21.81
C SER A 544 -4.21 -18.99 20.56
N VAL A 545 -3.48 -17.94 20.17
CA VAL A 545 -2.50 -18.01 19.06
C VAL A 545 -1.42 -19.05 19.36
N LYS A 546 -0.82 -19.02 20.56
CA LYS A 546 0.20 -20.00 20.97
C LYS A 546 -0.35 -21.43 20.96
N HIS A 547 -1.54 -21.62 21.52
CA HIS A 547 -2.18 -22.95 21.55
C HIS A 547 -2.44 -23.52 20.16
N ILE A 548 -2.89 -22.69 19.20
CA ILE A 548 -3.10 -23.10 17.81
C ILE A 548 -1.77 -23.51 17.15
N LEU A 549 -0.67 -22.83 17.46
CA LEU A 549 0.65 -23.19 16.96
C LEU A 549 1.12 -24.52 17.51
N ASP A 550 1.01 -24.73 18.84
CA ASP A 550 1.44 -25.96 19.50
C ASP A 550 0.63 -27.20 19.06
N THR A 551 -0.61 -27.00 18.58
CA THR A 551 -1.47 -28.10 18.12
C THR A 551 -1.34 -28.39 16.63
N ASN A 552 -0.72 -27.51 15.84
CA ASN A 552 -0.51 -27.68 14.39
C ASN A 552 0.94 -28.12 14.04
N ASP A 553 1.87 -28.19 15.01
CA ASP A 553 3.18 -28.82 14.90
C ASP A 553 3.07 -30.29 15.31
#